data_0a4409258402a0848be05dbf1769894a
#
_entry.id   0a4409258402a0848be05dbf1769894a
#
_cell.length_a   1.000
_cell.length_b   1.000
_cell.length_c   1.000
_cell.angle_alpha   90.00
_cell.angle_beta   90.00
_cell.angle_gamma   90.00
#
_symmetry.space_group_name_H-M   'P 1'
#
loop_
_entity.id
_entity.type
_entity.pdbx_description
1 polymer ?
#
loop_
_entity_poly.entity_id
_entity_poly.type
_entity_poly.pdbx_seq_one_letter_code
_entity_poly.pdbx_strand_id
1 'polypeptide(L)'
;MTKNALFVFNGDPMCFIHVLLNALDMDAKGETPRIIIEGAAVKLLPELAKADHPLNTLWEKVKTAGLVEGVCRACSGKLGTLEAAKNQNLAILDDMNGHPSMRAYQEQGYTIITF
;
A
#
# COMPACT_ATOMS: atom_id res chain seq x y z
N MET A 1 -17.67 12.82 -0.70
CA MET A 1 -16.21 12.72 -0.72
C MET A 1 -15.78 11.46 -1.45
N THR A 2 -14.86 11.58 -2.40
CA THR A 2 -14.37 10.44 -3.17
C THR A 2 -13.38 9.63 -2.35
N LYS A 3 -13.61 8.33 -2.29
CA LYS A 3 -12.76 7.38 -1.55
C LYS A 3 -12.21 6.36 -2.55
N ASN A 4 -10.90 6.21 -2.58
CA ASN A 4 -10.23 5.29 -3.50
C ASN A 4 -9.35 4.31 -2.74
N ALA A 5 -9.53 3.02 -3.00
CA ALA A 5 -8.67 1.97 -2.48
C ALA A 5 -7.72 1.56 -3.59
N LEU A 6 -6.44 1.85 -3.39
CA LEU A 6 -5.40 1.66 -4.38
C LEU A 6 -4.68 0.35 -4.07
N PHE A 7 -5.04 -0.72 -4.78
CA PHE A 7 -4.44 -2.04 -4.60
C PHE A 7 -3.24 -2.17 -5.53
N VAL A 8 -2.04 -2.26 -4.95
CA VAL A 8 -0.82 -2.39 -5.74
C VAL A 8 -0.28 -3.80 -5.65
N PHE A 9 -0.10 -4.43 -6.81
CA PHE A 9 0.38 -5.80 -6.96
C PHE A 9 1.77 -5.89 -7.59
N ASN A 10 2.14 -4.87 -8.36
CA ASN A 10 3.36 -4.90 -9.15
C ASN A 10 4.58 -4.54 -8.29
N GLY A 11 5.61 -5.41 -8.31
CA GLY A 11 6.83 -5.23 -7.54
C GLY A 11 7.92 -4.43 -8.23
N ASP A 12 7.65 -3.86 -9.39
CA ASP A 12 8.61 -2.99 -10.08
C ASP A 12 8.53 -1.58 -9.47
N PRO A 13 9.67 -1.03 -8.98
CA PRO A 13 9.68 0.32 -8.44
C PRO A 13 9.15 1.39 -9.40
N MET A 14 9.35 1.21 -10.71
CA MET A 14 8.84 2.15 -11.71
C MET A 14 7.32 2.12 -11.81
N CYS A 15 6.69 1.02 -11.42
CA CYS A 15 5.24 0.93 -11.34
C CYS A 15 4.75 1.42 -9.97
N PHE A 16 5.50 1.08 -8.91
CA PHE A 16 5.12 1.43 -7.55
C PHE A 16 5.10 2.95 -7.32
N ILE A 17 5.99 3.70 -8.00
CA ILE A 17 6.00 5.16 -7.88
C ILE A 17 4.65 5.77 -8.24
N HIS A 18 3.92 5.18 -9.18
CA HIS A 18 2.64 5.71 -9.62
C HIS A 18 1.58 5.65 -8.53
N VAL A 19 1.56 4.59 -7.72
CA VAL A 19 0.61 4.53 -6.61
C VAL A 19 0.93 5.59 -5.56
N LEU A 20 2.22 5.83 -5.30
CA LEU A 20 2.63 6.84 -4.33
C LEU A 20 2.23 8.25 -4.78
N LEU A 21 2.52 8.56 -6.04
CA LEU A 21 2.21 9.88 -6.59
C LEU A 21 0.69 10.12 -6.66
N ASN A 22 -0.07 9.12 -7.09
CA ASN A 22 -1.52 9.26 -7.18
C ASN A 22 -2.17 9.39 -5.80
N ALA A 23 -1.69 8.64 -4.81
CA ALA A 23 -2.21 8.77 -3.46
C ALA A 23 -1.96 10.17 -2.90
N LEU A 24 -0.77 10.71 -3.10
CA LEU A 24 -0.45 12.06 -2.63
C LEU A 24 -1.26 13.12 -3.36
N ASP A 25 -1.48 12.96 -4.66
CA ASP A 25 -2.29 13.88 -5.46
C ASP A 25 -3.75 13.88 -4.99
N MET A 26 -4.31 12.70 -4.79
CA MET A 26 -5.69 12.57 -4.30
C MET A 26 -5.85 13.21 -2.91
N ASP A 27 -4.90 12.95 -2.02
CA ASP A 27 -4.91 13.52 -0.68
C ASP A 27 -4.85 15.05 -0.73
N ALA A 28 -3.98 15.59 -1.57
CA ALA A 28 -3.84 17.04 -1.74
C ALA A 28 -5.12 17.70 -2.26
N LYS A 29 -5.95 16.95 -2.99
CA LYS A 29 -7.21 17.45 -3.55
C LYS A 29 -8.42 17.14 -2.68
N GLY A 30 -8.20 16.70 -1.46
CA GLY A 30 -9.28 16.48 -0.49
C GLY A 30 -10.00 15.14 -0.62
N GLU A 31 -9.48 14.23 -1.44
CA GLU A 31 -10.02 12.88 -1.54
C GLU A 31 -9.42 11.97 -0.47
N THR A 32 -9.97 10.77 -0.33
CA THR A 32 -9.50 9.81 0.65
C THR A 32 -8.87 8.59 -0.05
N PRO A 33 -7.56 8.61 -0.32
CA PRO A 33 -6.87 7.44 -0.85
C PRO A 33 -6.44 6.51 0.28
N ARG A 34 -6.43 5.20 0.01
CA ARG A 34 -5.88 4.19 0.90
C ARG A 34 -5.08 3.21 0.06
N ILE A 35 -3.81 3.02 0.39
CA ILE A 35 -2.91 2.11 -0.35
C ILE A 35 -2.92 0.75 0.32
N ILE A 36 -3.24 -0.29 -0.44
CA ILE A 36 -3.19 -1.68 0.00
C ILE A 36 -2.12 -2.40 -0.82
N ILE A 37 -1.12 -2.97 -0.15
CA ILE A 37 0.04 -3.57 -0.82
C ILE A 37 -0.11 -5.09 -0.81
N GLU A 38 -0.16 -5.67 -2.03
CA GLU A 38 -0.34 -7.11 -2.24
C GLU A 38 0.66 -7.66 -3.25
N GLY A 39 0.62 -8.97 -3.44
CA GLY A 39 1.38 -9.63 -4.50
C GLY A 39 2.87 -9.34 -4.41
N ALA A 40 3.50 -9.22 -5.57
CA ALA A 40 4.94 -8.97 -5.66
C ALA A 40 5.35 -7.62 -5.06
N ALA A 41 4.43 -6.67 -4.92
CA ALA A 41 4.74 -5.36 -4.36
C ALA A 41 5.21 -5.43 -2.91
N VAL A 42 4.83 -6.47 -2.16
CA VAL A 42 5.28 -6.63 -0.76
C VAL A 42 6.79 -6.83 -0.68
N LYS A 43 7.45 -7.27 -1.75
CA LYS A 43 8.90 -7.42 -1.78
C LYS A 43 9.64 -6.09 -1.62
N LEU A 44 8.97 -4.99 -1.96
CA LEU A 44 9.58 -3.66 -1.88
C LEU A 44 9.67 -3.13 -0.45
N LEU A 45 8.91 -3.69 0.50
CA LEU A 45 8.81 -3.13 1.84
C LEU A 45 10.15 -2.87 2.54
N PRO A 46 11.11 -3.83 2.56
CA PRO A 46 12.38 -3.56 3.20
C PRO A 46 13.22 -2.52 2.44
N GLU A 47 13.09 -2.48 1.11
CA GLU A 47 13.85 -1.54 0.29
C GLU A 47 13.34 -0.10 0.45
N LEU A 48 12.03 0.07 0.48
CA LEU A 48 11.40 1.39 0.62
C LEU A 48 11.78 2.09 1.94
N ALA A 49 12.08 1.31 2.96
CA ALA A 49 12.47 1.84 4.28
C ALA A 49 13.89 2.41 4.30
N LYS A 50 14.72 2.07 3.29
CA LYS A 50 16.11 2.52 3.26
C LYS A 50 16.19 3.97 2.80
N ALA A 51 16.93 4.79 3.57
CA ALA A 51 17.03 6.23 3.30
C ALA A 51 17.61 6.55 1.91
N ASP A 52 18.43 5.65 1.36
CA ASP A 52 19.06 5.83 0.05
C ASP A 52 18.22 5.27 -1.12
N HIS A 53 17.07 4.66 -0.84
CA HIS A 53 16.21 4.16 -1.93
C HIS A 53 15.56 5.34 -2.66
N PRO A 54 15.50 5.30 -4.00
CA PRO A 54 14.93 6.42 -4.78
C PRO A 54 13.50 6.78 -4.41
N LEU A 55 12.69 5.84 -3.92
CA LEU A 55 11.31 6.07 -3.54
C LEU A 55 11.11 6.35 -2.05
N ASN A 56 12.18 6.36 -1.25
CA ASN A 56 12.06 6.50 0.20
C ASN A 56 11.33 7.79 0.60
N THR A 57 11.65 8.92 -0.03
CA THR A 57 11.04 10.20 0.32
C THR A 57 9.52 10.16 0.11
N LEU A 58 9.07 9.63 -1.03
CA LEU A 58 7.63 9.51 -1.31
C LEU A 58 6.98 8.50 -0.37
N TRP A 59 7.66 7.39 -0.12
CA TRP A 59 7.17 6.34 0.79
C TRP A 59 6.94 6.89 2.20
N GLU A 60 7.91 7.65 2.71
CA GLU A 60 7.78 8.26 4.03
C GLU A 60 6.65 9.29 4.07
N LYS A 61 6.43 10.03 2.98
CA LYS A 61 5.32 10.98 2.89
C LYS A 61 3.97 10.29 2.98
N VAL A 62 3.76 9.20 2.23
CA VAL A 62 2.46 8.50 2.29
C VAL A 62 2.23 7.83 3.64
N LYS A 63 3.29 7.31 4.28
CA LYS A 63 3.16 6.74 5.63
C LYS A 63 2.81 7.82 6.65
N THR A 64 3.52 8.94 6.62
CA THR A 64 3.31 10.04 7.56
C THR A 64 1.91 10.63 7.41
N ALA A 65 1.42 10.72 6.17
CA ALA A 65 0.07 11.21 5.90
C ALA A 65 -1.03 10.20 6.25
N GLY A 66 -0.66 8.98 6.66
CA GLY A 66 -1.63 7.95 7.02
C GLY A 66 -2.35 7.34 5.83
N LEU A 67 -1.73 7.34 4.66
CA LEU A 67 -2.37 6.87 3.42
C LEU A 67 -2.16 5.37 3.15
N VAL A 68 -1.26 4.71 3.88
CA VAL A 68 -1.04 3.26 3.73
C VAL A 68 -2.01 2.54 4.64
N GLU A 69 -2.98 1.84 4.03
CA GLU A 69 -3.96 1.06 4.77
C GLU A 69 -3.31 -0.17 5.41
N GLY A 70 -2.49 -0.87 4.63
CA GLY A 70 -1.77 -2.03 5.14
C GLY A 70 -1.23 -2.91 4.03
N VAL A 71 -0.74 -4.09 4.43
CA VAL A 71 -0.11 -5.05 3.53
C VAL A 71 -0.79 -6.41 3.66
N CYS A 72 -0.80 -7.17 2.56
CA CYS A 72 -1.34 -8.51 2.52
C CYS A 72 -0.52 -9.45 3.38
N ARG A 73 -1.16 -10.12 4.34
CA ARG A 73 -0.47 -11.05 5.23
C ARG A 73 0.11 -12.24 4.50
N ALA A 74 -0.70 -12.89 3.65
CA ALA A 74 -0.29 -14.09 2.93
C ALA A 74 0.89 -13.81 2.01
N CYS A 75 0.83 -12.70 1.26
CA CYS A 75 1.90 -12.33 0.33
C CYS A 75 3.17 -11.96 1.08
N SER A 76 3.07 -11.18 2.15
CA SER A 76 4.23 -10.78 2.96
C SER A 76 4.89 -11.98 3.64
N GLY A 77 4.08 -12.91 4.16
CA GLY A 77 4.60 -14.14 4.75
C GLY A 77 5.32 -15.01 3.75
N LYS A 78 4.71 -15.22 2.58
CA LYS A 78 5.29 -16.07 1.53
C LYS A 78 6.58 -15.48 0.96
N LEU A 79 6.65 -14.17 0.81
CA LEU A 79 7.81 -13.50 0.21
C LEU A 79 8.81 -12.98 1.24
N GLY A 80 8.61 -13.29 2.53
CA GLY A 80 9.59 -13.03 3.57
C GLY A 80 9.72 -11.58 4.02
N THR A 81 8.66 -10.77 3.87
CA THR A 81 8.71 -9.34 4.21
C THR A 81 7.76 -8.96 5.36
N LEU A 82 7.20 -9.94 6.07
CA LEU A 82 6.26 -9.66 7.16
C LEU A 82 6.90 -8.85 8.29
N GLU A 83 8.15 -9.19 8.65
CA GLU A 83 8.86 -8.44 9.69
C GLU A 83 9.14 -6.99 9.26
N ALA A 84 9.50 -6.78 7.98
CA ALA A 84 9.71 -5.43 7.45
C ALA A 84 8.43 -4.60 7.54
N ALA A 85 7.27 -5.21 7.30
CA ALA A 85 5.98 -4.53 7.46
C ALA A 85 5.73 -4.16 8.92
N LYS A 86 5.94 -5.09 9.83
CA LYS A 86 5.76 -4.86 11.26
C LYS A 86 6.70 -3.78 11.79
N ASN A 87 7.96 -3.82 11.35
CA ASN A 87 8.97 -2.84 11.78
C ASN A 87 8.63 -1.42 11.33
N GLN A 88 7.82 -1.29 10.28
CA GLN A 88 7.37 0.01 9.80
C GLN A 88 5.97 0.36 10.33
N ASN A 89 5.45 -0.42 11.27
CA ASN A 89 4.13 -0.20 11.88
C ASN A 89 2.98 -0.25 10.88
N LEU A 90 3.11 -1.05 9.83
CA LEU A 90 2.07 -1.22 8.83
C LEU A 90 1.05 -2.26 9.32
N ALA A 91 -0.23 -2.00 9.07
CA ALA A 91 -1.28 -2.95 9.41
C ALA A 91 -1.17 -4.20 8.52
N ILE A 92 -1.45 -5.35 9.09
CA ILE A 92 -1.41 -6.62 8.38
C ILE A 92 -2.85 -7.02 8.07
N LEU A 93 -3.16 -7.16 6.79
CA LEU A 93 -4.53 -7.37 6.29
C LEU A 93 -4.71 -8.83 5.88
N ASP A 94 -5.74 -9.49 6.41
CA ASP A 94 -5.90 -10.93 6.22
C ASP A 94 -7.35 -11.42 6.21
N ASP A 95 -8.30 -10.54 5.98
CA ASP A 95 -9.74 -10.83 6.13
C ASP A 95 -10.35 -11.73 5.06
N MET A 96 -9.59 -12.09 4.01
CA MET A 96 -10.04 -12.98 2.94
C MET A 96 -8.98 -14.06 2.73
N ASN A 97 -9.04 -15.13 3.51
CA ASN A 97 -8.06 -16.24 3.44
C ASN A 97 -6.60 -15.77 3.50
N GLY A 98 -6.32 -14.83 4.39
CA GLY A 98 -4.98 -14.27 4.55
C GLY A 98 -4.65 -13.10 3.63
N HIS A 99 -5.59 -12.67 2.80
CA HIS A 99 -5.48 -11.54 1.88
C HIS A 99 -6.49 -10.46 2.24
N PRO A 100 -6.27 -9.19 1.85
CA PRO A 100 -7.31 -8.16 2.05
C PRO A 100 -8.42 -8.31 1.02
N SER A 101 -9.66 -8.05 1.44
CA SER A 101 -10.83 -8.17 0.60
C SER A 101 -11.14 -6.85 -0.11
N MET A 102 -11.21 -6.87 -1.44
CA MET A 102 -11.66 -5.71 -2.22
C MET A 102 -13.12 -5.38 -1.90
N ARG A 103 -13.94 -6.42 -1.73
CA ARG A 103 -15.36 -6.23 -1.44
C ARG A 103 -15.58 -5.45 -0.15
N ALA A 104 -14.74 -5.68 0.87
CA ALA A 104 -14.83 -4.96 2.13
C ALA A 104 -14.69 -3.45 1.93
N TYR A 105 -13.82 -3.03 1.03
CA TYR A 105 -13.64 -1.60 0.72
C TYR A 105 -14.79 -1.07 -0.13
N GLN A 106 -15.28 -1.84 -1.08
CA GLN A 106 -16.43 -1.43 -1.89
C GLN A 106 -17.67 -1.20 -1.01
N GLU A 107 -17.88 -2.03 0.01
CA GLU A 107 -18.99 -1.86 0.94
C GLU A 107 -18.89 -0.57 1.75
N GLN A 108 -17.67 -0.06 1.93
CA GLN A 108 -17.43 1.20 2.63
C GLN A 108 -17.47 2.40 1.69
N GLY A 109 -17.79 2.20 0.42
CA GLY A 109 -17.90 3.29 -0.55
C GLY A 109 -16.61 3.62 -1.29
N TYR A 110 -15.61 2.75 -1.22
CA TYR A 110 -14.36 2.97 -1.96
C TYR A 110 -14.48 2.48 -3.40
N THR A 111 -13.90 3.24 -4.32
CA THR A 111 -13.64 2.79 -5.69
C THR A 111 -12.32 2.03 -5.68
N ILE A 112 -12.28 0.85 -6.31
CA ILE A 112 -11.06 0.05 -6.37
C ILE A 112 -10.26 0.43 -7.61
N ILE A 113 -8.99 0.76 -7.42
CA ILE A 113 -8.04 1.02 -8.51
C ILE A 113 -6.85 0.11 -8.28
N THR A 114 -6.43 -0.61 -9.32
CA THR A 114 -5.29 -1.54 -9.21
C THR A 114 -4.06 -1.00 -9.95
N PHE A 115 -2.92 -1.31 -9.38
CA PHE A 115 -1.60 -0.93 -9.94
C PHE A 115 -0.70 -2.15 -10.10
#